data_7895d425a135a8386f12f9abfa408782
#
_entry.id   7895d425a135a8386f12f9abfa408782
#
_cell.length_a   1.000
_cell.length_b   1.000
_cell.length_c   1.000
_cell.angle_alpha   90.00
_cell.angle_beta   90.00
_cell.angle_gamma   90.00
#
_symmetry.space_group_name_H-M   'P 1'
#
loop_
_entity.id
_entity.type
_entity.pdbx_description
1 polymer ?
#
loop_
_entity_poly.entity_id
_entity_poly.type
_entity_poly.pdbx_seq_one_letter_code
_entity_poly.pdbx_strand_id
1 'polypeptide(L)'
;DETIFALLYEPDEETINNWTVDDTVLKQSNPVALEIPEIWEDLVKKRAKAIAVESVRENFLTKHCNIIYQGMGTESYIDVNEVMSCKVAKINWTGRKVYIGVDLAMTNDNCAVAMVSEDDNEILADVFAFIPEGRIEEKNKFERINYYDFIKTMKCIACGNKTVDYGIIEDFVFQIEEKYKVTIMAIGYDRYNALSSAQKWDKKYNTIVVRQHSDTLHSPTKLLYEKILDRKFRYEENKLLEINF
;
A
#
# COMPACT_ATOMS: atom_id res chain seq x y z
N ASP A 1 33.99 0.94 -7.12
CA ASP A 1 34.24 -0.49 -7.31
C ASP A 1 34.34 -0.78 -8.80
N GLU A 2 35.57 -1.05 -9.29
CA GLU A 2 35.87 -1.26 -10.72
C GLU A 2 35.30 -2.59 -11.27
N THR A 3 34.63 -3.37 -10.45
CA THR A 3 34.06 -4.69 -10.82
C THR A 3 32.61 -4.61 -11.30
N ILE A 4 31.97 -3.45 -11.26
CA ILE A 4 30.59 -3.27 -11.67
C ILE A 4 30.54 -2.38 -12.91
N PHE A 5 30.02 -2.93 -14.03
CA PHE A 5 29.66 -2.18 -15.21
C PHE A 5 28.13 -2.10 -15.28
N ALA A 6 27.59 -0.91 -15.41
CA ALA A 6 26.16 -0.67 -15.57
C ALA A 6 25.93 0.14 -16.85
N LEU A 7 24.96 -0.29 -17.65
CA LEU A 7 24.51 0.40 -18.84
C LEU A 7 23.02 0.67 -18.71
N LEU A 8 22.62 1.93 -18.79
CA LEU A 8 21.24 2.37 -18.69
C LEU A 8 20.80 2.94 -20.04
N TYR A 9 19.70 2.40 -20.54
CA TYR A 9 19.03 2.89 -21.76
C TYR A 9 17.77 3.65 -21.36
N GLU A 10 17.87 4.97 -21.36
CA GLU A 10 16.75 5.86 -21.02
C GLU A 10 16.61 6.97 -22.08
N PRO A 11 15.43 7.54 -22.28
CA PRO A 11 15.25 8.66 -23.21
C PRO A 11 15.82 9.94 -22.63
N ASP A 12 16.25 10.83 -23.52
CA ASP A 12 16.71 12.16 -23.16
C ASP A 12 15.56 12.98 -22.52
N GLU A 13 15.87 13.84 -21.55
CA GLU A 13 14.89 14.70 -20.87
C GLU A 13 14.03 15.52 -21.83
N GLU A 14 14.60 15.95 -22.96
CA GLU A 14 13.87 16.73 -23.98
C GLU A 14 12.82 15.90 -24.72
N THR A 15 13.00 14.59 -24.82
CA THR A 15 12.10 13.69 -25.58
C THR A 15 11.02 13.05 -24.71
N ILE A 16 11.24 12.94 -23.40
CA ILE A 16 10.33 12.29 -22.44
C ILE A 16 8.89 12.79 -22.58
N ASN A 17 8.69 14.10 -22.67
CA ASN A 17 7.35 14.70 -22.74
C ASN A 17 6.61 14.41 -24.06
N ASN A 18 7.31 13.97 -25.09
CA ASN A 18 6.78 13.65 -26.39
C ASN A 18 6.57 12.15 -26.63
N TRP A 19 6.57 11.34 -25.58
CA TRP A 19 6.49 9.87 -25.64
C TRP A 19 5.29 9.35 -26.46
N THR A 20 4.24 10.13 -26.58
CA THR A 20 3.02 9.74 -27.31
C THR A 20 3.21 9.74 -28.82
N VAL A 21 4.12 10.57 -29.35
CA VAL A 21 4.31 10.80 -30.78
C VAL A 21 5.75 10.60 -31.26
N ASP A 22 6.72 10.73 -30.38
CA ASP A 22 8.13 10.64 -30.74
C ASP A 22 8.66 9.22 -30.55
N ASP A 23 9.06 8.59 -31.64
CA ASP A 23 9.66 7.25 -31.64
C ASP A 23 11.05 7.23 -31.00
N THR A 24 11.73 8.35 -30.85
CA THR A 24 13.05 8.46 -30.22
C THR A 24 13.04 7.92 -28.80
N VAL A 25 11.95 8.18 -28.06
CA VAL A 25 11.76 7.66 -26.69
C VAL A 25 11.85 6.14 -26.65
N LEU A 26 11.18 5.45 -27.56
CA LEU A 26 11.22 3.98 -27.63
C LEU A 26 12.56 3.46 -28.13
N LYS A 27 13.18 4.15 -29.08
CA LYS A 27 14.47 3.76 -29.67
C LYS A 27 15.61 3.85 -28.65
N GLN A 28 15.64 4.91 -27.88
CA GLN A 28 16.64 5.12 -26.83
C GLN A 28 16.49 4.09 -25.69
N SER A 29 15.28 3.77 -25.31
CA SER A 29 15.00 2.83 -24.22
C SER A 29 15.11 1.36 -24.63
N ASN A 30 14.99 1.03 -25.93
CA ASN A 30 14.92 -0.34 -26.42
C ASN A 30 15.81 -0.55 -27.65
N PRO A 31 17.14 -0.50 -27.52
CA PRO A 31 18.03 -0.63 -28.69
C PRO A 31 17.86 -1.94 -29.45
N VAL A 32 17.54 -3.05 -28.78
CA VAL A 32 17.29 -4.35 -29.42
C VAL A 32 16.08 -4.30 -30.35
N ALA A 33 15.09 -3.48 -30.07
CA ALA A 33 13.90 -3.35 -30.93
C ALA A 33 14.22 -2.71 -32.31
N LEU A 34 15.38 -2.04 -32.44
CA LEU A 34 15.82 -1.50 -33.73
C LEU A 34 16.27 -2.60 -34.71
N GLU A 35 16.68 -3.76 -34.18
CA GLU A 35 17.17 -4.89 -34.98
C GLU A 35 16.08 -5.97 -35.17
N ILE A 36 15.02 -5.97 -34.35
CA ILE A 36 13.99 -7.01 -34.34
C ILE A 36 12.61 -6.36 -34.62
N PRO A 37 12.10 -6.40 -35.86
CA PRO A 37 10.85 -5.72 -36.25
C PRO A 37 9.64 -6.12 -35.39
N GLU A 38 9.53 -7.37 -34.96
CA GLU A 38 8.43 -7.88 -34.14
C GLU A 38 8.36 -7.19 -32.77
N ILE A 39 9.53 -6.93 -32.17
CA ILE A 39 9.63 -6.22 -30.88
C ILE A 39 9.21 -4.76 -31.08
N TRP A 40 9.64 -4.12 -32.17
CA TRP A 40 9.25 -2.77 -32.50
C TRP A 40 7.74 -2.62 -32.68
N GLU A 41 7.13 -3.50 -33.47
CA GLU A 41 5.68 -3.50 -33.67
C GLU A 41 4.90 -3.68 -32.35
N ASP A 42 5.38 -4.56 -31.46
CA ASP A 42 4.75 -4.76 -30.15
C ASP A 42 4.85 -3.51 -29.28
N LEU A 43 6.02 -2.85 -29.25
CA LEU A 43 6.20 -1.60 -28.50
C LEU A 43 5.27 -0.48 -29.03
N VAL A 44 5.12 -0.34 -30.34
CA VAL A 44 4.21 0.64 -30.93
C VAL A 44 2.75 0.34 -30.59
N LYS A 45 2.33 -0.93 -30.60
CA LYS A 45 0.99 -1.34 -30.17
C LYS A 45 0.76 -1.05 -28.69
N LYS A 46 1.74 -1.34 -27.84
CA LYS A 46 1.67 -1.04 -26.40
C LYS A 46 1.59 0.47 -26.13
N ARG A 47 2.36 1.29 -26.88
CA ARG A 47 2.25 2.76 -26.83
C ARG A 47 0.84 3.23 -27.19
N ALA A 48 0.31 2.76 -28.28
CA ALA A 48 -1.06 3.12 -28.69
C ALA A 48 -2.09 2.76 -27.62
N LYS A 49 -1.95 1.60 -26.97
CA LYS A 49 -2.79 1.20 -25.84
C LYS A 49 -2.61 2.13 -24.64
N ALA A 50 -1.38 2.50 -24.30
CA ALA A 50 -1.09 3.40 -23.17
C ALA A 50 -1.58 4.85 -23.40
N ILE A 51 -1.69 5.27 -24.66
CA ILE A 51 -2.31 6.55 -25.02
C ILE A 51 -3.82 6.48 -24.79
N ALA A 52 -4.47 5.40 -25.23
CA ALA A 52 -5.92 5.23 -25.19
C ALA A 52 -6.44 4.86 -23.78
N VAL A 53 -5.65 4.15 -22.98
CA VAL A 53 -6.05 3.60 -21.68
C VAL A 53 -5.08 4.06 -20.61
N GLU A 54 -5.55 4.93 -19.74
CA GLU A 54 -4.73 5.57 -18.70
C GLU A 54 -4.14 4.58 -17.71
N SER A 55 -4.91 3.59 -17.28
CA SER A 55 -4.51 2.57 -16.31
C SER A 55 -3.32 1.66 -16.73
N VAL A 56 -2.95 1.68 -18.01
CA VAL A 56 -1.75 0.93 -18.46
C VAL A 56 -0.57 1.85 -18.79
N ARG A 57 -0.76 3.17 -18.69
CA ARG A 57 0.24 4.19 -19.09
C ARG A 57 1.49 4.11 -18.22
N GLU A 58 1.34 4.08 -16.91
CA GLU A 58 2.47 3.98 -15.97
C GLU A 58 3.32 2.75 -16.26
N ASN A 59 2.68 1.60 -16.39
CA ASN A 59 3.37 0.35 -16.71
C ASN A 59 4.14 0.43 -18.03
N PHE A 60 3.56 1.08 -19.04
CA PHE A 60 4.22 1.30 -20.32
C PHE A 60 5.43 2.24 -20.19
N LEU A 61 5.27 3.38 -19.54
CA LEU A 61 6.33 4.37 -19.37
C LEU A 61 7.51 3.83 -18.54
N THR A 62 7.22 3.14 -17.46
CA THR A 62 8.27 2.57 -16.58
C THR A 62 8.97 1.38 -17.21
N LYS A 63 8.23 0.42 -17.81
CA LYS A 63 8.81 -0.85 -18.28
C LYS A 63 9.30 -0.82 -19.72
N HIS A 64 8.77 0.06 -20.55
CA HIS A 64 9.09 0.12 -21.98
C HIS A 64 9.77 1.41 -22.41
N CYS A 65 9.63 2.48 -21.64
CA CYS A 65 10.34 3.72 -21.91
C CYS A 65 11.46 4.01 -20.90
N ASN A 66 11.60 3.19 -19.84
CA ASN A 66 12.56 3.38 -18.73
C ASN A 66 12.46 4.80 -18.11
N ILE A 67 11.29 5.41 -18.20
CA ILE A 67 11.00 6.69 -17.58
C ILE A 67 10.65 6.44 -16.12
N ILE A 68 11.34 7.13 -15.21
CA ILE A 68 10.87 7.21 -13.83
C ILE A 68 9.60 8.04 -13.86
N TYR A 69 8.48 7.34 -13.94
CA TYR A 69 7.16 7.97 -13.93
C TYR A 69 6.91 8.55 -12.54
N GLN A 70 7.30 9.79 -12.36
CA GLN A 70 6.79 10.61 -11.26
C GLN A 70 5.42 11.10 -11.72
N GLY A 71 4.44 10.21 -11.66
CA GLY A 71 3.12 10.49 -12.18
C GLY A 71 2.59 11.84 -11.72
N MET A 72 2.19 12.66 -12.67
CA MET A 72 1.06 13.53 -12.42
C MET A 72 -0.15 12.59 -12.25
N GLY A 73 -0.36 12.16 -11.01
CA GLY A 73 -1.26 11.09 -10.65
C GLY A 73 -0.71 9.72 -11.09
N THR A 74 0.22 9.08 -10.35
CA THR A 74 -0.07 7.69 -10.03
C THR A 74 -1.56 7.67 -9.82
N GLU A 75 -2.28 6.74 -10.44
CA GLU A 75 -3.65 6.48 -10.03
C GLU A 75 -3.58 6.10 -8.54
N SER A 76 -3.43 7.12 -7.69
CA SER A 76 -3.68 6.91 -6.28
C SER A 76 -5.10 6.41 -6.24
N TYR A 77 -5.33 5.38 -5.48
CA TYR A 77 -6.66 4.80 -5.28
C TYR A 77 -7.71 5.91 -5.08
N ILE A 78 -7.33 7.00 -4.42
CA ILE A 78 -8.15 8.19 -4.18
C ILE A 78 -7.26 9.42 -3.93
N ASP A 79 -7.75 10.62 -4.19
CA ASP A 79 -7.06 11.85 -3.82
C ASP A 79 -6.87 11.90 -2.30
N VAL A 80 -5.64 12.06 -1.85
CA VAL A 80 -5.30 12.13 -0.43
C VAL A 80 -6.06 13.26 0.30
N ASN A 81 -6.42 14.34 -0.37
CA ASN A 81 -7.22 15.42 0.21
C ASN A 81 -8.62 14.94 0.58
N GLU A 82 -9.23 14.04 -0.20
CA GLU A 82 -10.52 13.44 0.14
C GLU A 82 -10.38 12.56 1.38
N VAL A 83 -9.30 11.78 1.49
CA VAL A 83 -9.00 11.01 2.70
C VAL A 83 -8.82 11.92 3.90
N MET A 84 -7.99 12.97 3.78
CA MET A 84 -7.73 13.92 4.86
C MET A 84 -9.00 14.65 5.31
N SER A 85 -9.97 14.87 4.42
CA SER A 85 -11.27 15.46 4.76
C SER A 85 -12.14 14.57 5.66
N CYS A 86 -11.82 13.28 5.76
CA CYS A 86 -12.49 12.29 6.62
C CYS A 86 -11.90 12.22 8.04
N LYS A 87 -10.81 12.96 8.29
CA LYS A 87 -10.14 12.99 9.59
C LYS A 87 -11.02 13.60 10.68
N VAL A 88 -11.01 12.99 11.86
CA VAL A 88 -11.72 13.48 13.05
C VAL A 88 -10.74 13.66 14.21
N ALA A 89 -11.12 14.49 15.17
CA ALA A 89 -10.25 14.75 16.32
C ALA A 89 -10.11 13.52 17.24
N LYS A 90 -11.20 12.78 17.43
CA LYS A 90 -11.22 11.59 18.30
C LYS A 90 -12.41 10.68 17.96
N ILE A 91 -12.17 9.36 18.05
CA ILE A 91 -13.19 8.32 17.94
C ILE A 91 -13.41 7.71 19.33
N ASN A 92 -14.66 7.61 19.75
CA ASN A 92 -15.00 6.86 20.95
C ASN A 92 -15.19 5.39 20.59
N TRP A 93 -14.21 4.56 20.97
CA TRP A 93 -14.23 3.13 20.72
C TRP A 93 -15.01 2.32 21.77
N THR A 94 -15.22 2.86 22.97
CA THR A 94 -15.81 2.14 24.11
C THR A 94 -17.15 1.52 23.77
N GLY A 95 -17.26 0.21 23.99
CA GLY A 95 -18.49 -0.57 23.80
C GLY A 95 -18.77 -0.96 22.34
N ARG A 96 -17.91 -0.58 21.38
CA ARG A 96 -18.11 -0.91 19.96
C ARG A 96 -17.77 -2.36 19.64
N LYS A 97 -18.45 -2.88 18.64
CA LYS A 97 -18.09 -4.12 17.95
C LYS A 97 -17.10 -3.78 16.84
N VAL A 98 -15.96 -4.46 16.80
CA VAL A 98 -14.92 -4.18 15.83
C VAL A 98 -14.53 -5.42 15.03
N TYR A 99 -14.08 -5.20 13.83
CA TYR A 99 -13.43 -6.18 12.96
C TYR A 99 -11.96 -5.81 12.86
N ILE A 100 -11.10 -6.83 12.90
CA ILE A 100 -9.65 -6.63 12.79
C ILE A 100 -9.20 -7.15 11.43
N GLY A 101 -8.47 -6.33 10.68
CA GLY A 101 -7.75 -6.75 9.48
C GLY A 101 -6.26 -6.83 9.78
N VAL A 102 -5.61 -7.93 9.38
CA VAL A 102 -4.18 -8.13 9.61
C VAL A 102 -3.50 -8.47 8.30
N ASP A 103 -2.45 -7.71 7.98
CA ASP A 103 -1.54 -7.99 6.88
C ASP A 103 -0.11 -8.14 7.43
N LEU A 104 0.49 -9.32 7.22
CA LEU A 104 1.82 -9.66 7.71
C LEU A 104 2.81 -9.79 6.56
N ALA A 105 3.79 -8.92 6.53
CA ALA A 105 4.91 -8.95 5.60
C ALA A 105 6.15 -9.60 6.25
N MET A 106 6.97 -10.29 5.46
CA MET A 106 8.16 -10.97 6.01
C MET A 106 9.35 -10.03 6.25
N THR A 107 9.71 -9.18 5.29
CA THR A 107 11.02 -8.51 5.33
C THR A 107 11.02 -7.03 4.94
N ASN A 108 10.36 -6.62 3.89
CA ASN A 108 10.53 -5.27 3.33
C ASN A 108 9.35 -4.34 3.59
N ASP A 109 8.14 -4.88 3.61
CA ASP A 109 6.94 -4.10 3.83
C ASP A 109 6.61 -3.98 5.31
N ASN A 110 5.82 -3.01 5.67
CA ASN A 110 5.27 -2.90 7.02
C ASN A 110 4.21 -3.97 7.21
N CYS A 111 4.17 -4.59 8.39
CA CYS A 111 2.96 -5.29 8.79
C CYS A 111 1.92 -4.26 9.24
N ALA A 112 0.65 -4.57 9.08
CA ALA A 112 -0.44 -3.69 9.46
C ALA A 112 -1.54 -4.42 10.24
N VAL A 113 -2.11 -3.73 11.22
CA VAL A 113 -3.33 -4.12 11.93
C VAL A 113 -4.33 -2.98 11.81
N ALA A 114 -5.47 -3.23 11.20
CA ALA A 114 -6.57 -2.29 11.10
C ALA A 114 -7.70 -2.72 12.05
N MET A 115 -8.19 -1.80 12.87
CA MET A 115 -9.39 -1.96 13.69
C MET A 115 -10.50 -1.13 13.07
N VAL A 116 -11.62 -1.77 12.73
CA VAL A 116 -12.73 -1.13 12.01
C VAL A 116 -14.04 -1.39 12.73
N SER A 117 -14.88 -0.38 12.82
CA SER A 117 -16.26 -0.48 13.29
C SER A 117 -17.20 0.23 12.33
N GLU A 118 -18.40 -0.29 12.16
CA GLU A 118 -19.48 0.39 11.45
C GLU A 118 -20.44 1.01 12.46
N ASP A 119 -20.86 2.25 12.22
CA ASP A 119 -21.80 3.01 13.04
C ASP A 119 -22.63 3.95 12.16
N ASP A 120 -23.93 3.77 12.16
CA ASP A 120 -24.89 4.62 11.41
C ASP A 120 -24.47 4.91 9.96
N ASN A 121 -24.02 3.86 9.25
CA ASN A 121 -23.51 3.97 7.88
C ASN A 121 -22.14 4.68 7.72
N GLU A 122 -21.45 5.01 8.81
CA GLU A 122 -20.06 5.45 8.81
C GLU A 122 -19.13 4.27 9.08
N ILE A 123 -17.93 4.31 8.50
CA ILE A 123 -16.83 3.39 8.79
C ILE A 123 -15.83 4.14 9.67
N LEU A 124 -15.63 3.64 10.88
CA LEU A 124 -14.62 4.13 11.81
C LEU A 124 -13.39 3.23 11.71
N ALA A 125 -12.20 3.79 11.53
CA ALA A 125 -10.98 3.01 11.40
C ALA A 125 -9.85 3.55 12.28
N ASP A 126 -9.06 2.65 12.83
CA ASP A 126 -7.72 2.93 13.36
C ASP A 126 -6.74 1.90 12.83
N VAL A 127 -5.57 2.34 12.38
CA VAL A 127 -4.59 1.50 11.70
C VAL A 127 -3.23 1.65 12.37
N PHE A 128 -2.57 0.53 12.61
CA PHE A 128 -1.27 0.42 13.26
C PHE A 128 -0.31 -0.30 12.34
N ALA A 129 0.84 0.31 12.08
CA ALA A 129 1.92 -0.32 11.35
C ALA A 129 2.93 -0.95 12.33
N PHE A 130 3.60 -2.01 11.87
CA PHE A 130 4.67 -2.67 12.63
C PHE A 130 5.89 -2.80 11.73
N ILE A 131 7.05 -2.39 12.22
CA ILE A 131 8.30 -2.40 11.44
C ILE A 131 9.45 -2.98 12.27
N PRO A 132 10.44 -3.63 11.63
CA PRO A 132 11.64 -4.07 12.32
C PRO A 132 12.44 -2.89 12.83
N GLU A 133 12.78 -2.86 14.13
CA GLU A 133 13.53 -1.77 14.75
C GLU A 133 14.88 -1.54 14.06
N GLY A 134 15.61 -2.62 13.75
CA GLY A 134 16.92 -2.54 13.10
C GLY A 134 16.90 -2.10 11.63
N ARG A 135 15.70 -1.86 11.03
CA ARG A 135 15.56 -1.40 9.65
C ARG A 135 14.99 0.02 9.54
N ILE A 136 14.70 0.69 10.64
CA ILE A 136 14.08 2.02 10.65
C ILE A 136 14.93 3.02 9.85
N GLU A 137 16.24 3.05 10.09
CA GLU A 137 17.14 3.97 9.39
C GLU A 137 17.21 3.72 7.87
N GLU A 138 17.24 2.46 7.47
CA GLU A 138 17.21 2.06 6.08
C GLU A 138 15.90 2.51 5.40
N LYS A 139 14.77 2.26 6.06
CA LYS A 139 13.44 2.65 5.58
C LYS A 139 13.28 4.16 5.50
N ASN A 140 13.71 4.91 6.52
CA ASN A 140 13.68 6.36 6.51
C ASN A 140 14.42 6.94 5.31
N LYS A 141 15.60 6.38 4.99
CA LYS A 141 16.40 6.82 3.85
C LYS A 141 15.75 6.46 2.51
N PHE A 142 15.23 5.24 2.40
CA PHE A 142 14.68 4.73 1.14
C PHE A 142 13.32 5.36 0.82
N GLU A 143 12.41 5.42 1.78
CA GLU A 143 11.05 5.92 1.60
C GLU A 143 10.95 7.45 1.80
N ARG A 144 12.05 8.10 2.24
CA ARG A 144 12.13 9.55 2.50
C ARG A 144 11.10 10.05 3.51
N ILE A 145 10.74 9.22 4.47
CA ILE A 145 9.84 9.53 5.58
C ILE A 145 10.54 9.24 6.90
N ASN A 146 10.06 9.87 7.98
CA ASN A 146 10.64 9.67 9.32
C ASN A 146 9.75 8.76 10.17
N TYR A 147 10.04 7.48 10.21
CA TYR A 147 9.27 6.50 11.00
C TYR A 147 9.28 6.79 12.50
N TYR A 148 10.30 7.47 13.02
CA TYR A 148 10.33 7.83 14.44
C TYR A 148 9.19 8.76 14.85
N ASP A 149 8.69 9.62 13.94
CA ASP A 149 7.55 10.48 14.23
C ASP A 149 6.24 9.65 14.33
N PHE A 150 6.09 8.62 13.51
CA PHE A 150 4.93 7.71 13.60
C PHE A 150 5.00 6.79 14.82
N ILE A 151 6.21 6.41 15.27
CA ILE A 151 6.40 5.67 16.52
C ILE A 151 6.01 6.54 17.73
N LYS A 152 6.39 7.81 17.77
CA LYS A 152 5.98 8.74 18.82
C LYS A 152 4.47 8.90 18.95
N THR A 153 3.75 8.86 17.84
CA THR A 153 2.28 8.95 17.82
C THR A 153 1.60 7.60 18.05
N MET A 154 2.36 6.53 18.27
CA MET A 154 1.89 5.15 18.44
C MET A 154 1.06 4.60 17.26
N LYS A 155 1.20 5.20 16.08
CA LYS A 155 0.62 4.69 14.82
C LYS A 155 1.57 3.74 14.10
N CYS A 156 2.84 3.70 14.51
CA CYS A 156 3.83 2.72 14.12
C CYS A 156 4.48 2.12 15.36
N ILE A 157 4.69 0.81 15.36
CA ILE A 157 5.29 0.06 16.46
C ILE A 157 6.56 -0.60 15.93
N ALA A 158 7.70 -0.23 16.54
CA ALA A 158 8.96 -0.88 16.26
C ALA A 158 9.01 -2.23 17.00
N CYS A 159 9.28 -3.33 16.29
CA CYS A 159 9.31 -4.67 16.86
C CYS A 159 10.22 -5.62 16.07
N GLY A 160 10.90 -6.47 16.78
CA GLY A 160 11.93 -7.33 16.19
C GLY A 160 13.19 -6.57 15.81
N ASN A 161 14.12 -7.21 15.10
CA ASN A 161 15.37 -6.58 14.68
C ASN A 161 15.42 -6.44 13.15
N LYS A 162 15.82 -7.48 12.42
CA LYS A 162 15.88 -7.48 10.94
C LYS A 162 14.54 -7.86 10.30
N THR A 163 13.71 -8.57 11.02
CA THR A 163 12.35 -9.00 10.64
C THR A 163 11.38 -8.60 11.74
N VAL A 164 10.12 -8.40 11.38
CA VAL A 164 9.06 -8.12 12.35
C VAL A 164 8.86 -9.32 13.27
N ASP A 165 8.76 -9.06 14.57
CA ASP A 165 8.35 -10.08 15.54
C ASP A 165 6.83 -10.21 15.56
N TYR A 166 6.32 -11.25 14.93
CA TYR A 166 4.87 -11.52 14.87
C TYR A 166 4.26 -11.76 16.25
N GLY A 167 5.04 -12.22 17.25
CA GLY A 167 4.57 -12.36 18.63
C GLY A 167 4.06 -11.04 19.20
N ILE A 168 4.75 -9.93 18.90
CA ILE A 168 4.34 -8.60 19.34
C ILE A 168 3.01 -8.18 18.68
N ILE A 169 2.81 -8.51 17.39
CA ILE A 169 1.54 -8.26 16.70
C ILE A 169 0.42 -9.12 17.30
N GLU A 170 0.70 -10.37 17.59
CA GLU A 170 -0.26 -11.29 18.20
C GLU A 170 -0.72 -10.77 19.56
N ASP A 171 0.21 -10.36 20.40
CA ASP A 171 -0.08 -9.79 21.72
C ASP A 171 -0.84 -8.46 21.61
N PHE A 172 -0.48 -7.62 20.64
CA PHE A 172 -1.20 -6.38 20.36
C PHE A 172 -2.68 -6.66 20.03
N VAL A 173 -2.95 -7.63 19.16
CA VAL A 173 -4.32 -8.01 18.80
C VAL A 173 -5.09 -8.53 20.03
N PHE A 174 -4.48 -9.35 20.88
CA PHE A 174 -5.11 -9.82 22.11
C PHE A 174 -5.40 -8.70 23.12
N GLN A 175 -4.64 -7.60 23.11
CA GLN A 175 -4.82 -6.46 24.00
C GLN A 175 -5.85 -5.44 23.50
N ILE A 176 -6.29 -5.50 22.24
CA ILE A 176 -7.21 -4.51 21.65
C ILE A 176 -8.50 -4.38 22.46
N GLU A 177 -9.13 -5.49 22.87
CA GLU A 177 -10.39 -5.46 23.60
C GLU A 177 -10.27 -4.71 24.94
N GLU A 178 -9.21 -4.98 25.69
CA GLU A 178 -8.97 -4.32 26.97
C GLU A 178 -8.58 -2.87 26.79
N LYS A 179 -7.66 -2.58 25.87
CA LYS A 179 -7.09 -1.26 25.62
C LYS A 179 -8.14 -0.27 25.11
N TYR A 180 -8.99 -0.70 24.17
CA TYR A 180 -10.00 0.16 23.52
C TYR A 180 -11.41 -0.06 24.09
N LYS A 181 -11.60 -1.02 24.99
CA LYS A 181 -12.91 -1.43 25.56
C LYS A 181 -13.92 -1.78 24.47
N VAL A 182 -13.47 -2.57 23.50
CA VAL A 182 -14.26 -3.03 22.35
C VAL A 182 -14.51 -4.53 22.43
N THR A 183 -15.36 -5.04 21.52
CA THR A 183 -15.55 -6.49 21.31
C THR A 183 -15.11 -6.85 19.91
N ILE A 184 -14.13 -7.74 19.76
CA ILE A 184 -13.67 -8.24 18.46
C ILE A 184 -14.67 -9.27 17.94
N MET A 185 -15.27 -9.00 16.78
CA MET A 185 -16.24 -9.87 16.13
C MET A 185 -15.58 -10.91 15.22
N ALA A 186 -14.56 -10.50 14.49
CA ALA A 186 -13.76 -11.36 13.64
C ALA A 186 -12.39 -10.75 13.33
N ILE A 187 -11.43 -11.59 12.96
CA ILE A 187 -10.10 -11.21 12.49
C ILE A 187 -9.92 -11.72 11.06
N GLY A 188 -9.86 -10.79 10.09
CA GLY A 188 -9.53 -11.08 8.70
C GLY A 188 -8.01 -11.06 8.49
N TYR A 189 -7.48 -12.02 7.75
CA TYR A 189 -6.05 -12.11 7.49
C TYR A 189 -5.72 -12.69 6.11
N ASP A 190 -4.57 -12.30 5.54
CA ASP A 190 -4.04 -12.98 4.38
C ASP A 190 -3.34 -14.28 4.79
N ARG A 191 -3.66 -15.35 4.06
CA ARG A 191 -3.15 -16.69 4.34
C ARG A 191 -1.62 -16.80 4.26
N TYR A 192 -0.98 -15.94 3.47
CA TYR A 192 0.41 -16.17 3.05
C TYR A 192 1.39 -16.17 4.23
N ASN A 193 1.34 -15.20 5.11
CA ASN A 193 2.28 -15.09 6.25
C ASN A 193 1.59 -15.26 7.63
N ALA A 194 0.28 -15.15 7.68
CA ALA A 194 -0.46 -15.05 8.94
C ALA A 194 -1.04 -16.38 9.47
N LEU A 195 -0.81 -17.51 8.80
CA LEU A 195 -1.44 -18.78 9.18
C LEU A 195 -1.11 -19.21 10.63
N SER A 196 0.14 -19.08 11.03
CA SER A 196 0.58 -19.43 12.40
C SER A 196 -0.06 -18.51 13.45
N SER A 197 -0.08 -17.22 13.20
CA SER A 197 -0.69 -16.22 14.08
C SER A 197 -2.21 -16.39 14.15
N ALA A 198 -2.85 -16.67 13.01
CA ALA A 198 -4.28 -16.94 12.93
C ALA A 198 -4.68 -18.14 13.78
N GLN A 199 -3.90 -19.22 13.80
CA GLN A 199 -4.15 -20.38 14.68
C GLN A 199 -4.11 -20.04 16.18
N LYS A 200 -3.35 -19.01 16.56
CA LYS A 200 -3.34 -18.53 17.95
C LYS A 200 -4.60 -17.72 18.27
N TRP A 201 -4.97 -16.80 17.34
CA TRP A 201 -6.17 -15.98 17.50
C TRP A 201 -7.45 -16.82 17.45
N ASP A 202 -7.49 -17.89 16.64
CA ASP A 202 -8.65 -18.78 16.47
C ASP A 202 -9.06 -19.50 17.78
N LYS A 203 -8.16 -19.53 18.77
CA LYS A 203 -8.50 -20.05 20.10
C LYS A 203 -9.45 -19.16 20.87
N LYS A 204 -9.59 -17.89 20.51
CA LYS A 204 -10.41 -16.89 21.21
C LYS A 204 -11.38 -16.16 20.28
N TYR A 205 -11.01 -15.96 19.03
CA TYR A 205 -11.74 -15.14 18.06
C TYR A 205 -12.13 -15.93 16.82
N ASN A 206 -13.16 -15.50 16.13
CA ASN A 206 -13.46 -16.00 14.79
C ASN A 206 -12.44 -15.46 13.79
N THR A 207 -11.67 -16.33 13.14
CA THR A 207 -10.67 -15.93 12.15
C THR A 207 -11.14 -16.25 10.73
N ILE A 208 -10.92 -15.35 9.78
CA ILE A 208 -11.41 -15.43 8.41
C ILE A 208 -10.26 -15.17 7.43
N VAL A 209 -10.04 -16.11 6.52
CA VAL A 209 -9.07 -15.91 5.42
C VAL A 209 -9.65 -14.92 4.41
N VAL A 210 -8.94 -13.84 4.18
CA VAL A 210 -9.23 -12.86 3.13
C VAL A 210 -8.31 -13.12 1.95
N ARG A 211 -8.86 -13.54 0.82
CA ARG A 211 -8.08 -13.81 -0.39
C ARG A 211 -7.71 -12.50 -1.08
N GLN A 212 -6.43 -12.34 -1.43
CA GLN A 212 -5.87 -11.16 -2.13
C GLN A 212 -6.18 -11.20 -3.64
N HIS A 213 -7.41 -11.50 -4.02
CA HIS A 213 -7.86 -11.54 -5.41
C HIS A 213 -8.88 -10.44 -5.70
N SER A 214 -8.91 -9.98 -6.93
CA SER A 214 -9.81 -8.90 -7.36
C SER A 214 -11.29 -9.23 -7.15
N ASP A 215 -11.70 -10.49 -7.30
CA ASP A 215 -13.06 -10.95 -7.04
C ASP A 215 -13.48 -10.79 -5.56
N THR A 216 -12.53 -10.94 -4.63
CA THR A 216 -12.76 -10.76 -3.19
C THR A 216 -12.63 -9.31 -2.77
N LEU A 217 -11.61 -8.59 -3.27
CA LEU A 217 -11.27 -7.25 -2.80
C LEU A 217 -12.00 -6.12 -3.53
N HIS A 218 -12.52 -6.35 -4.73
CA HIS A 218 -13.17 -5.31 -5.53
C HIS A 218 -14.34 -4.63 -4.78
N SER A 219 -15.25 -5.42 -4.22
CA SER A 219 -16.42 -4.88 -3.51
C SER A 219 -16.06 -4.06 -2.26
N PRO A 220 -15.23 -4.55 -1.33
CA PRO A 220 -14.86 -3.77 -0.16
C PRO A 220 -13.99 -2.55 -0.51
N THR A 221 -13.12 -2.65 -1.52
CA THR A 221 -12.33 -1.51 -2.01
C THR A 221 -13.24 -0.42 -2.57
N LYS A 222 -14.22 -0.79 -3.40
CA LYS A 222 -15.20 0.15 -3.93
C LYS A 222 -16.04 0.78 -2.82
N LEU A 223 -16.48 -0.01 -1.84
CA LEU A 223 -17.23 0.50 -0.69
C LEU A 223 -16.41 1.53 0.10
N LEU A 224 -15.14 1.26 0.38
CA LEU A 224 -14.25 2.20 1.06
C LEU A 224 -14.10 3.50 0.26
N TYR A 225 -13.90 3.40 -1.05
CA TYR A 225 -13.83 4.55 -1.95
C TYR A 225 -15.09 5.43 -1.85
N GLU A 226 -16.28 4.82 -1.96
CA GLU A 226 -17.57 5.51 -1.85
C GLU A 226 -17.73 6.17 -0.46
N LYS A 227 -17.35 5.48 0.61
CA LYS A 227 -17.40 6.01 1.99
C LYS A 227 -16.48 7.20 2.21
N ILE A 228 -15.31 7.21 1.56
CA ILE A 228 -14.39 8.35 1.63
C ILE A 228 -15.01 9.55 0.90
N LEU A 229 -15.49 9.38 -0.34
CA LEU A 229 -16.12 10.46 -1.10
C LEU A 229 -17.37 11.02 -0.42
N ASP A 230 -18.17 10.16 0.21
CA ASP A 230 -19.36 10.53 0.99
C ASP A 230 -19.01 11.14 2.35
N ARG A 231 -17.72 11.18 2.72
CA ARG A 231 -17.25 11.60 4.06
C ARG A 231 -17.87 10.78 5.20
N LYS A 232 -18.04 9.50 4.95
CA LYS A 232 -18.52 8.48 5.89
C LYS A 232 -17.43 7.51 6.35
N PHE A 233 -16.19 7.74 5.95
CA PHE A 233 -14.99 7.14 6.50
C PHE A 233 -14.44 8.06 7.58
N ARG A 234 -14.13 7.56 8.78
CA ARG A 234 -13.62 8.37 9.90
C ARG A 234 -12.38 7.73 10.47
N TYR A 235 -11.34 8.53 10.66
CA TYR A 235 -10.10 8.10 11.31
C TYR A 235 -9.48 9.27 12.09
N GLU A 236 -8.72 8.93 13.14
CA GLU A 236 -7.89 9.91 13.85
C GLU A 236 -6.60 10.17 13.10
N GLU A 237 -5.92 11.28 13.39
CA GLU A 237 -4.69 11.64 12.68
C GLU A 237 -3.70 10.47 12.58
N ASN A 238 -3.40 10.07 11.35
CA ASN A 238 -2.46 9.02 11.02
C ASN A 238 -1.82 9.29 9.67
N LYS A 239 -0.73 10.05 9.67
CA LYS A 239 -0.01 10.42 8.44
C LYS A 239 0.53 9.19 7.68
N LEU A 240 0.88 8.12 8.40
CA LEU A 240 1.34 6.90 7.74
C LEU A 240 0.21 6.23 6.96
N LEU A 241 -1.02 6.25 7.47
CA LEU A 241 -2.20 5.81 6.73
C LEU A 241 -2.45 6.70 5.51
N GLU A 242 -2.39 8.03 5.65
CA GLU A 242 -2.61 9.00 4.58
C GLU A 242 -1.63 8.82 3.40
N ILE A 243 -0.37 8.47 3.67
CA ILE A 243 0.65 8.22 2.64
C ILE A 243 0.37 6.93 1.84
N ASN A 244 -0.35 5.99 2.42
CA ASN A 244 -0.62 4.68 1.82
C ASN A 244 -1.97 4.59 1.07
N PHE A 245 -2.71 5.69 0.94
CA PHE A 245 -3.88 5.81 0.07
C PHE A 245 -3.49 6.29 -1.32
#